data_e55931caee3b1f0e4e44df4b27d2e21c
#
_entry.id   e55931caee3b1f0e4e44df4b27d2e21c
#
_cell.length_a   1.000
_cell.length_b   1.000
_cell.length_c   1.000
_cell.angle_alpha   90.00
_cell.angle_beta   90.00
_cell.angle_gamma   90.00
#
_symmetry.space_group_name_H-M   'P 1'
#
loop_
_entity.id
_entity.type
_entity.pdbx_description
1 polymer ?
#
loop_
_entity_poly.entity_id
_entity_poly.type
_entity_poly.pdbx_seq_one_letter_code
_entity_poly.pdbx_strand_id
1 'polypeptide(L)'
;MFGEIINGVPFLGYMFFDSKVGIRPSAEEKLEDSIEELFRLRKKQTISPQVFIWRLNLRITGCILDSKKYGWLFYYSQLTDLSILFHLDWFVGHLFSRYGFDRPKDIKRFIRSYHEITKNISRSSYIINADRYSFEEKAEILSEIYNQRNFNKNDARTVDSLFKATMFKEVQRLEYDIQNFS
;
A
#
# COMPACT_ATOMS: atom_id res chain seq x y z
N MET A 1 0.10 -36.61 22.75
CA MET A 1 0.72 -35.41 23.35
C MET A 1 0.88 -34.42 22.20
N PHE A 2 -0.04 -33.47 22.04
CA PHE A 2 0.09 -32.42 21.02
C PHE A 2 1.00 -31.34 21.64
N GLY A 3 2.22 -31.21 21.12
CA GLY A 3 3.13 -30.14 21.54
C GLY A 3 2.54 -28.79 21.18
N GLU A 4 2.51 -27.85 22.10
CA GLU A 4 2.17 -26.46 21.84
C GLU A 4 3.11 -25.92 20.77
N ILE A 5 2.56 -25.30 19.69
CA ILE A 5 3.35 -24.64 18.65
C ILE A 5 3.78 -23.28 19.17
N ILE A 6 4.76 -23.28 20.09
CA ILE A 6 5.25 -22.08 20.76
C ILE A 6 5.95 -21.13 19.76
N ASN A 7 6.63 -21.70 18.74
CA ASN A 7 7.43 -20.92 17.78
C ASN A 7 6.69 -20.57 16.49
N GLY A 8 5.42 -20.96 16.34
CA GLY A 8 4.64 -20.78 15.13
C GLY A 8 5.16 -21.59 13.92
N VAL A 9 4.28 -21.83 12.95
CA VAL A 9 4.60 -22.50 11.68
C VAL A 9 4.55 -21.48 10.56
N PRO A 10 5.67 -21.26 9.81
CA PRO A 10 5.67 -20.35 8.69
C PRO A 10 5.03 -20.98 7.46
N PHE A 11 4.12 -20.25 6.79
CA PHE A 11 3.54 -20.66 5.51
C PHE A 11 3.13 -19.43 4.70
N LEU A 12 3.60 -19.31 3.47
CA LEU A 12 3.29 -18.21 2.54
C LEU A 12 3.41 -16.80 3.18
N GLY A 13 4.46 -16.57 3.98
CA GLY A 13 4.70 -15.30 4.65
C GLY A 13 3.93 -15.09 5.96
N TYR A 14 2.94 -15.92 6.25
CA TYR A 14 2.27 -15.95 7.55
C TYR A 14 3.06 -16.75 8.59
N MET A 15 2.74 -16.48 9.87
CA MET A 15 3.13 -17.29 11.02
C MET A 15 1.85 -17.79 11.70
N PHE A 16 1.68 -19.11 11.75
CA PHE A 16 0.54 -19.76 12.39
C PHE A 16 0.94 -20.21 13.80
N PHE A 17 0.23 -19.69 14.79
CA PHE A 17 0.28 -20.14 16.18
C PHE A 17 -1.03 -20.83 16.52
N ASP A 18 -1.11 -21.53 17.65
CA ASP A 18 -2.34 -22.28 18.03
C ASP A 18 -3.61 -21.41 18.06
N SER A 19 -3.50 -20.14 18.45
CA SER A 19 -4.63 -19.21 18.59
C SER A 19 -4.54 -17.95 17.73
N LYS A 20 -3.46 -17.77 16.94
CA LYS A 20 -3.20 -16.53 16.24
C LYS A 20 -2.58 -16.78 14.86
N VAL A 21 -2.92 -15.89 13.94
CA VAL A 21 -2.27 -15.77 12.63
C VAL A 21 -1.59 -14.41 12.57
N GLY A 22 -0.27 -14.45 12.55
CA GLY A 22 0.62 -13.29 12.39
C GLY A 22 1.33 -13.30 11.06
N ILE A 23 2.40 -12.51 10.94
CA ILE A 23 3.27 -12.47 9.78
C ILE A 23 4.70 -12.86 10.16
N ARG A 24 5.49 -13.27 9.17
CA ARG A 24 6.92 -13.51 9.37
C ARG A 24 7.64 -12.18 9.58
N PRO A 25 8.62 -12.10 10.49
CA PRO A 25 9.41 -10.89 10.71
C PRO A 25 10.04 -10.35 9.43
N SER A 26 10.54 -11.22 8.55
CA SER A 26 11.11 -10.81 7.25
C SER A 26 10.11 -10.12 6.31
N ALA A 27 8.81 -10.43 6.43
CA ALA A 27 7.77 -9.76 5.64
C ALA A 27 7.44 -8.37 6.19
N GLU A 28 7.50 -8.21 7.50
CA GLU A 28 7.39 -6.92 8.18
C GLU A 28 8.56 -6.01 7.82
N GLU A 29 9.81 -6.48 8.03
CA GLU A 29 11.04 -5.76 7.71
C GLU A 29 11.05 -5.28 6.26
N LYS A 30 10.66 -6.14 5.33
CA LYS A 30 10.62 -5.79 3.90
C LYS A 30 9.63 -4.67 3.61
N LEU A 31 8.45 -4.67 4.22
CA LEU A 31 7.48 -3.58 4.06
C LEU A 31 8.01 -2.28 4.69
N GLU A 32 8.60 -2.37 5.89
CA GLU A 32 9.21 -1.23 6.56
C GLU A 32 10.33 -0.60 5.73
N ASP A 33 11.23 -1.41 5.17
CA ASP A 33 12.31 -0.96 4.28
C ASP A 33 11.74 -0.25 3.03
N SER A 34 10.70 -0.82 2.44
CA SER A 34 10.03 -0.25 1.28
C SER A 34 9.37 1.09 1.60
N ILE A 35 8.74 1.21 2.78
CA ILE A 35 8.16 2.48 3.25
C ILE A 35 9.29 3.49 3.52
N GLU A 36 10.34 3.11 4.25
CA GLU A 36 11.45 4.02 4.57
C GLU A 36 12.16 4.51 3.30
N GLU A 37 12.29 3.66 2.26
CA GLU A 37 12.87 4.08 0.98
C GLU A 37 12.08 5.23 0.34
N LEU A 38 10.74 5.28 0.47
CA LEU A 38 9.97 6.43 0.00
C LEU A 38 10.36 7.72 0.71
N PHE A 39 10.61 7.67 2.03
CA PHE A 39 11.06 8.82 2.80
C PHE A 39 12.48 9.27 2.35
N ARG A 40 13.38 8.32 2.09
CA ARG A 40 14.71 8.61 1.53
C ARG A 40 14.62 9.29 0.16
N LEU A 41 13.80 8.75 -0.75
CA LEU A 41 13.56 9.35 -2.07
C LEU A 41 12.98 10.75 -1.96
N ARG A 42 12.05 10.98 -1.02
CA ARG A 42 11.46 12.29 -0.77
C ARG A 42 12.51 13.27 -0.19
N LYS A 43 13.33 12.82 0.75
CA LYS A 43 14.40 13.62 1.34
C LYS A 43 15.45 14.05 0.30
N LYS A 44 15.79 13.15 -0.63
CA LYS A 44 16.68 13.41 -1.76
C LYS A 44 16.01 14.22 -2.90
N GLN A 45 14.75 14.59 -2.75
CA GLN A 45 13.94 15.28 -3.77
C GLN A 45 13.85 14.52 -5.11
N THR A 46 14.07 13.20 -5.10
CA THR A 46 13.93 12.33 -6.28
C THR A 46 12.47 12.16 -6.68
N ILE A 47 11.55 12.28 -5.72
CA ILE A 47 10.10 12.26 -5.96
C ILE A 47 9.46 13.52 -5.38
N SER A 48 8.38 13.98 -6.03
CA SER A 48 7.60 15.12 -5.54
C SER A 48 6.83 14.78 -4.25
N PRO A 49 6.38 15.78 -3.47
CA PRO A 49 5.50 15.54 -2.32
C PRO A 49 4.24 14.76 -2.69
N GLN A 50 3.64 15.06 -3.83
CA GLN A 50 2.41 14.43 -4.31
C GLN A 50 2.63 12.96 -4.62
N VAL A 51 3.70 12.62 -5.37
CA VAL A 51 4.09 11.22 -5.65
C VAL A 51 4.41 10.48 -4.36
N PHE A 52 5.08 11.12 -3.40
CA PHE A 52 5.41 10.52 -2.11
C PHE A 52 4.13 10.13 -1.34
N ILE A 53 3.18 11.07 -1.16
CA ILE A 53 1.92 10.82 -0.45
C ILE A 53 1.11 9.73 -1.15
N TRP A 54 1.01 9.80 -2.47
CA TRP A 54 0.31 8.82 -3.29
C TRP A 54 0.86 7.41 -3.11
N ARG A 55 2.18 7.25 -3.26
CA ARG A 55 2.86 5.95 -3.11
C ARG A 55 2.82 5.42 -1.69
N LEU A 56 2.91 6.29 -0.69
CA LEU A 56 2.79 5.89 0.70
C LEU A 56 1.37 5.36 0.97
N ASN A 57 0.35 6.06 0.49
CA ASN A 57 -1.03 5.61 0.62
C ASN A 57 -1.28 4.29 -0.13
N LEU A 58 -0.71 4.10 -1.32
CA LEU A 58 -0.76 2.83 -2.06
C LEU A 58 -0.16 1.67 -1.25
N ARG A 59 0.97 1.87 -0.56
CA ARG A 59 1.55 0.83 0.31
C ARG A 59 0.67 0.50 1.50
N ILE A 60 0.03 1.52 2.09
CA ILE A 60 -0.84 1.36 3.26
C ILE A 60 -2.17 0.69 2.89
N THR A 61 -2.80 1.08 1.78
CA THR A 61 -4.13 0.57 1.41
C THR A 61 -4.10 -0.59 0.43
N GLY A 62 -3.01 -0.76 -0.31
CA GLY A 62 -3.07 -1.46 -1.57
C GLY A 62 -3.95 -0.72 -2.58
N CYS A 63 -4.29 -1.37 -3.68
CA CYS A 63 -5.25 -0.85 -4.65
C CYS A 63 -6.04 -1.94 -5.36
N ILE A 64 -7.15 -1.53 -5.99
CA ILE A 64 -7.93 -2.36 -6.92
C ILE A 64 -7.70 -1.81 -8.32
N LEU A 65 -7.31 -2.67 -9.26
CA LEU A 65 -7.09 -2.36 -10.67
C LEU A 65 -7.51 -3.55 -11.53
N ASP A 66 -8.32 -3.33 -12.57
CA ASP A 66 -8.90 -4.39 -13.41
C ASP A 66 -9.59 -5.48 -12.57
N SER A 67 -10.36 -5.06 -11.55
CA SER A 67 -11.06 -5.94 -10.60
C SER A 67 -10.16 -6.85 -9.76
N LYS A 68 -8.84 -6.70 -9.85
CA LYS A 68 -7.86 -7.43 -9.05
C LYS A 68 -7.37 -6.58 -7.87
N LYS A 69 -7.04 -7.25 -6.78
CA LYS A 69 -6.59 -6.64 -5.53
C LYS A 69 -5.08 -6.79 -5.41
N TYR A 70 -4.38 -5.69 -5.16
CA TYR A 70 -2.92 -5.64 -5.08
C TYR A 70 -2.46 -4.95 -3.81
N GLY A 71 -1.38 -5.44 -3.23
CA GLY A 71 -0.72 -4.85 -2.09
C GLY A 71 -0.74 -5.71 -0.83
N TRP A 72 0.12 -5.33 0.10
CA TRP A 72 0.48 -6.10 1.28
C TRP A 72 -0.73 -6.46 2.16
N LEU A 73 -1.63 -5.52 2.47
CA LEU A 73 -2.83 -5.79 3.28
C LEU A 73 -3.84 -6.71 2.59
N PHE A 74 -3.94 -6.70 1.27
CA PHE A 74 -4.78 -7.66 0.55
C PHE A 74 -4.22 -9.07 0.63
N TYR A 75 -2.89 -9.20 0.53
CA TYR A 75 -2.21 -10.47 0.71
C TYR A 75 -2.35 -11.00 2.14
N TYR A 76 -2.12 -10.15 3.15
CA TYR A 76 -2.20 -10.49 4.58
C TYR A 76 -3.58 -10.23 5.19
N SER A 77 -4.66 -10.42 4.43
CA SER A 77 -6.04 -10.15 4.91
C SER A 77 -6.56 -11.15 5.95
N GLN A 78 -5.86 -12.25 6.20
CA GLN A 78 -6.24 -13.30 7.16
C GLN A 78 -5.59 -13.13 8.55
N LEU A 79 -4.96 -12.00 8.82
CA LEU A 79 -4.38 -11.72 10.14
C LEU A 79 -5.46 -11.75 11.24
N THR A 80 -5.14 -12.40 12.35
CA THR A 80 -5.94 -12.33 13.59
C THR A 80 -5.20 -11.55 14.68
N ASP A 81 -3.85 -11.52 14.64
CA ASP A 81 -3.05 -10.63 15.47
C ASP A 81 -2.84 -9.30 14.73
N LEU A 82 -3.56 -8.27 15.17
CA LEU A 82 -3.52 -6.95 14.54
C LEU A 82 -2.45 -6.01 15.17
N SER A 83 -1.67 -6.49 16.12
CA SER A 83 -0.63 -5.67 16.78
C SER A 83 0.36 -5.08 15.78
N ILE A 84 0.70 -5.85 14.75
CA ILE A 84 1.56 -5.41 13.65
C ILE A 84 1.01 -4.18 12.92
N LEU A 85 -0.31 -4.07 12.74
CA LEU A 85 -0.92 -2.94 12.03
C LEU A 85 -0.82 -1.64 12.84
N PHE A 86 -0.93 -1.74 14.17
CA PHE A 86 -0.68 -0.60 15.06
C PHE A 86 0.80 -0.20 15.05
N HIS A 87 1.70 -1.19 15.03
CA HIS A 87 3.13 -0.95 14.91
C HIS A 87 3.46 -0.24 13.59
N LEU A 88 2.94 -0.69 12.46
CA LEU A 88 3.15 -0.04 11.15
C LEU A 88 2.59 1.40 11.10
N ASP A 89 1.43 1.64 11.73
CA ASP A 89 0.88 3.00 11.86
C ASP A 89 1.79 3.91 12.70
N TRP A 90 2.37 3.39 13.79
CA TRP A 90 3.37 4.08 14.60
C TRP A 90 4.65 4.32 13.81
N PHE A 91 5.16 3.28 13.12
CA PHE A 91 6.38 3.35 12.30
C PHE A 91 6.30 4.45 11.25
N VAL A 92 5.20 4.51 10.49
CA VAL A 92 4.98 5.61 9.53
C VAL A 92 5.02 6.98 10.23
N GLY A 93 4.35 7.11 11.39
CA GLY A 93 4.38 8.35 12.17
C GLY A 93 5.80 8.72 12.64
N HIS A 94 6.57 7.73 13.10
CA HIS A 94 7.97 7.89 13.50
C HIS A 94 8.86 8.35 12.35
N LEU A 95 8.67 7.80 11.14
CA LEU A 95 9.42 8.21 9.95
C LEU A 95 9.16 9.68 9.59
N PHE A 96 7.91 10.19 9.67
CA PHE A 96 7.64 11.62 9.47
C PHE A 96 8.49 12.49 10.39
N SER A 97 8.52 12.15 11.69
CA SER A 97 9.34 12.87 12.68
C SER A 97 10.83 12.73 12.40
N ARG A 98 11.32 11.53 12.12
CA ARG A 98 12.74 11.22 11.88
C ARG A 98 13.29 11.95 10.65
N TYR A 99 12.49 12.06 9.58
CA TYR A 99 12.90 12.73 8.35
C TYR A 99 12.61 14.24 8.37
N GLY A 100 11.95 14.75 9.41
CA GLY A 100 11.60 16.17 9.58
C GLY A 100 10.53 16.63 8.61
N PHE A 101 9.55 15.78 8.32
CA PHE A 101 8.40 16.11 7.49
C PHE A 101 7.13 16.29 8.35
N ASP A 102 6.33 17.29 8.03
CA ASP A 102 4.97 17.38 8.57
C ASP A 102 4.13 16.23 8.00
N ARG A 103 3.37 15.57 8.88
CA ARG A 103 2.48 14.49 8.45
C ARG A 103 1.19 15.07 7.87
N PRO A 104 0.92 14.88 6.56
CA PRO A 104 -0.34 15.31 5.95
C PRO A 104 -1.55 14.57 6.54
N LYS A 105 -2.70 15.26 6.59
CA LYS A 105 -3.95 14.69 7.14
C LYS A 105 -4.53 13.55 6.30
N ASP A 106 -4.20 13.50 5.03
CA ASP A 106 -4.66 12.52 4.05
C ASP A 106 -3.83 11.22 4.04
N ILE A 107 -2.77 11.13 4.85
CA ILE A 107 -2.05 9.87 5.05
C ILE A 107 -2.96 8.85 5.71
N LYS A 108 -3.15 7.74 5.00
CA LYS A 108 -3.98 6.60 5.41
C LYS A 108 -3.37 5.89 6.63
N ARG A 109 -4.11 4.90 7.17
CA ARG A 109 -3.68 4.09 8.32
C ARG A 109 -3.88 2.61 8.03
N PHE A 110 -2.91 1.78 8.41
CA PHE A 110 -2.95 0.32 8.20
C PHE A 110 -4.14 -0.33 8.91
N ILE A 111 -4.36 -0.02 10.18
CA ILE A 111 -5.47 -0.60 10.94
C ILE A 111 -6.84 -0.27 10.32
N ARG A 112 -7.03 0.96 9.86
CA ARG A 112 -8.27 1.35 9.19
C ARG A 112 -8.40 0.68 7.82
N SER A 113 -7.32 0.63 7.03
CA SER A 113 -7.32 -0.05 5.73
C SER A 113 -7.67 -1.52 5.86
N TYR A 114 -7.14 -2.21 6.89
CA TYR A 114 -7.48 -3.60 7.16
C TYR A 114 -8.98 -3.79 7.44
N HIS A 115 -9.58 -2.95 8.28
CA HIS A 115 -11.02 -3.02 8.54
C HIS A 115 -11.86 -2.74 7.30
N GLU A 116 -11.46 -1.78 6.47
CA GLU A 116 -12.14 -1.51 5.20
C GLU A 116 -12.03 -2.69 4.22
N ILE A 117 -10.85 -3.31 4.12
CA ILE A 117 -10.62 -4.48 3.26
C ILE A 117 -11.46 -5.68 3.71
N THR A 118 -11.48 -5.96 5.02
CA THR A 118 -12.10 -7.19 5.54
C THR A 118 -13.60 -7.07 5.73
N LYS A 119 -14.12 -5.86 5.97
CA LYS A 119 -15.54 -5.66 6.35
C LYS A 119 -16.36 -4.82 5.36
N ASN A 120 -15.73 -3.97 4.55
CA ASN A 120 -16.44 -2.94 3.78
C ASN A 120 -15.89 -2.70 2.37
N ILE A 121 -15.11 -3.60 1.81
CA ILE A 121 -14.37 -3.36 0.56
C ILE A 121 -15.26 -2.93 -0.61
N SER A 122 -16.47 -3.49 -0.72
CA SER A 122 -17.40 -3.17 -1.82
C SER A 122 -17.94 -1.74 -1.79
N ARG A 123 -17.93 -1.09 -0.62
CA ARG A 123 -18.48 0.27 -0.41
C ARG A 123 -17.41 1.26 0.01
N SER A 124 -16.20 0.80 0.27
CA SER A 124 -15.11 1.64 0.77
C SER A 124 -14.70 2.70 -0.25
N SER A 125 -14.66 3.94 0.18
CA SER A 125 -13.98 5.05 -0.48
C SER A 125 -12.58 5.30 0.10
N TYR A 126 -12.21 4.55 1.15
CA TYR A 126 -10.92 4.69 1.82
C TYR A 126 -9.80 3.95 1.08
N ILE A 127 -10.12 2.78 0.51
CA ILE A 127 -9.19 1.97 -0.28
C ILE A 127 -9.11 2.55 -1.69
N ILE A 128 -7.88 2.64 -2.22
CA ILE A 128 -7.65 3.13 -3.57
C ILE A 128 -8.23 2.12 -4.57
N ASN A 129 -9.25 2.54 -5.31
CA ASN A 129 -9.90 1.73 -6.33
C ASN A 129 -9.80 2.44 -7.68
N ALA A 130 -8.79 2.06 -8.46
CA ALA A 130 -8.47 2.67 -9.74
C ALA A 130 -9.59 2.46 -10.80
N ASP A 131 -10.42 1.41 -10.63
CA ASP A 131 -11.51 1.11 -11.54
C ASP A 131 -12.71 2.07 -11.38
N ARG A 132 -12.77 2.79 -10.24
CA ARG A 132 -13.86 3.73 -9.93
C ARG A 132 -13.55 5.18 -10.26
N TYR A 133 -12.31 5.50 -10.62
CA TYR A 133 -11.95 6.87 -10.95
C TYR A 133 -12.64 7.32 -12.23
N SER A 134 -13.24 8.50 -12.16
CA SER A 134 -13.77 9.18 -13.33
C SER A 134 -12.64 9.55 -14.31
N PHE A 135 -13.04 9.95 -15.50
CA PHE A 135 -12.09 10.44 -16.51
C PHE A 135 -11.29 11.65 -15.99
N GLU A 136 -11.97 12.58 -15.32
CA GLU A 136 -11.38 13.79 -14.76
C GLU A 136 -10.37 13.46 -13.65
N GLU A 137 -10.74 12.57 -12.74
CA GLU A 137 -9.85 12.12 -11.65
C GLU A 137 -8.59 11.42 -12.19
N LYS A 138 -8.74 10.58 -13.23
CA LYS A 138 -7.58 9.95 -13.89
C LYS A 138 -6.66 10.99 -14.53
N ALA A 139 -7.22 11.96 -15.23
CA ALA A 139 -6.45 13.03 -15.85
C ALA A 139 -5.76 13.92 -14.81
N GLU A 140 -6.41 14.21 -13.68
CA GLU A 140 -5.86 14.94 -12.57
C GLU A 140 -4.68 14.17 -11.92
N ILE A 141 -4.84 12.88 -11.62
CA ILE A 141 -3.77 12.04 -11.08
C ILE A 141 -2.55 12.05 -12.01
N LEU A 142 -2.76 11.89 -13.32
CA LEU A 142 -1.67 11.91 -14.29
C LEU A 142 -0.95 13.26 -14.31
N SER A 143 -1.67 14.37 -14.29
CA SER A 143 -1.09 15.71 -14.40
C SER A 143 -0.50 16.21 -13.09
N GLU A 144 -1.21 16.08 -11.97
CA GLU A 144 -0.85 16.71 -10.70
C GLU A 144 0.09 15.83 -9.87
N ILE A 145 -0.14 14.50 -9.87
CA ILE A 145 0.71 13.58 -9.11
C ILE A 145 1.94 13.19 -9.92
N TYR A 146 1.76 12.73 -11.15
CA TYR A 146 2.84 12.23 -11.98
C TYR A 146 3.49 13.26 -12.90
N ASN A 147 2.99 14.51 -12.88
CA ASN A 147 3.47 15.62 -13.72
C ASN A 147 3.55 15.27 -15.21
N GLN A 148 2.64 14.42 -15.68
CA GLN A 148 2.54 14.07 -17.08
C GLN A 148 1.70 15.14 -17.78
N ARG A 149 2.33 15.92 -18.67
CA ARG A 149 1.69 17.06 -19.38
C ARG A 149 1.53 16.82 -20.87
N ASN A 150 2.23 15.83 -21.42
CA ASN A 150 2.30 15.59 -22.86
C ASN A 150 1.23 14.60 -23.33
N PHE A 151 -0.03 14.82 -22.95
CA PHE A 151 -1.17 14.05 -23.46
C PHE A 151 -2.39 14.93 -23.61
N ASN A 152 -3.27 14.56 -24.55
CA ASN A 152 -4.54 15.26 -24.74
C ASN A 152 -5.49 14.91 -23.59
N LYS A 153 -5.69 15.86 -22.68
CA LYS A 153 -6.60 15.71 -21.52
C LYS A 153 -8.07 15.50 -21.91
N ASN A 154 -8.44 15.77 -23.18
CA ASN A 154 -9.81 15.59 -23.67
C ASN A 154 -10.00 14.27 -24.42
N ASP A 155 -8.96 13.48 -24.60
CA ASP A 155 -9.03 12.16 -25.23
C ASP A 155 -9.10 11.06 -24.16
N ALA A 156 -10.31 10.54 -23.94
CA ALA A 156 -10.59 9.53 -22.95
C ALA A 156 -9.77 8.26 -23.14
N ARG A 157 -9.53 7.83 -24.38
CA ARG A 157 -8.75 6.61 -24.66
C ARG A 157 -7.28 6.79 -24.28
N THR A 158 -6.71 7.93 -24.60
CA THR A 158 -5.33 8.25 -24.22
C THR A 158 -5.18 8.35 -22.70
N VAL A 159 -6.11 9.03 -22.01
CA VAL A 159 -6.10 9.16 -20.55
C VAL A 159 -6.22 7.78 -19.88
N ASP A 160 -7.18 6.95 -20.28
CA ASP A 160 -7.38 5.61 -19.70
C ASP A 160 -6.15 4.72 -19.92
N SER A 161 -5.61 4.69 -21.13
CA SER A 161 -4.42 3.89 -21.45
C SER A 161 -3.20 4.32 -20.61
N LEU A 162 -2.97 5.63 -20.53
CA LEU A 162 -1.83 6.19 -19.80
C LEU A 162 -1.97 6.01 -18.30
N PHE A 163 -3.19 6.22 -17.76
CA PHE A 163 -3.49 5.99 -16.35
C PHE A 163 -3.28 4.51 -15.99
N LYS A 164 -3.82 3.60 -16.80
CA LYS A 164 -3.66 2.16 -16.60
C LYS A 164 -2.19 1.75 -16.63
N ALA A 165 -1.41 2.21 -17.60
CA ALA A 165 0.02 1.95 -17.68
C ALA A 165 0.79 2.50 -16.47
N THR A 166 0.38 3.65 -15.95
CA THR A 166 0.96 4.26 -14.74
C THR A 166 0.63 3.44 -13.51
N MET A 167 -0.63 3.04 -13.34
CA MET A 167 -1.05 2.20 -12.22
C MET A 167 -0.40 0.83 -12.23
N PHE A 168 -0.19 0.20 -13.39
CA PHE A 168 0.55 -1.07 -13.47
C PHE A 168 1.99 -0.97 -12.95
N LYS A 169 2.67 0.15 -13.20
CA LYS A 169 4.01 0.38 -12.62
C LYS A 169 3.96 0.49 -11.08
N GLU A 170 2.92 1.11 -10.54
CA GLU A 170 2.75 1.16 -9.08
C GLU A 170 2.39 -0.23 -8.51
N VAL A 171 1.51 -0.99 -9.20
CA VAL A 171 1.20 -2.38 -8.82
C VAL A 171 2.47 -3.24 -8.78
N GLN A 172 3.35 -3.15 -9.77
CA GLN A 172 4.62 -3.89 -9.75
C GLN A 172 5.47 -3.58 -8.51
N ARG A 173 5.47 -2.33 -8.04
CA ARG A 173 6.14 -1.94 -6.80
C ARG A 173 5.49 -2.56 -5.56
N LEU A 174 4.15 -2.59 -5.51
CA LEU A 174 3.42 -3.22 -4.40
C LEU A 174 3.65 -4.74 -4.35
N GLU A 175 3.67 -5.40 -5.51
CA GLU A 175 3.94 -6.83 -5.60
C GLU A 175 5.38 -7.17 -5.20
N TYR A 176 6.35 -6.28 -5.48
CA TYR A 176 7.72 -6.46 -5.02
C TYR A 176 7.83 -6.50 -3.50
N ASP A 177 6.99 -5.74 -2.78
CA ASP A 177 6.95 -5.75 -1.31
C ASP A 177 6.48 -7.11 -0.73
N ILE A 178 5.78 -7.92 -1.54
CA ILE A 178 5.25 -9.23 -1.15
C ILE A 178 6.14 -10.38 -1.65
N GLN A 179 6.76 -10.26 -2.83
CA GLN A 179 7.55 -11.32 -3.47
C GLN A 179 8.81 -11.69 -2.65
N ASN A 180 9.18 -12.98 -2.68
CA ASN A 180 10.34 -13.64 -2.05
C ASN A 180 10.10 -14.23 -0.66
N PHE A 181 9.03 -15.03 -0.52
CA PHE A 181 8.86 -15.95 0.62
C PHE A 181 9.19 -17.41 0.24
N SER A 182 10.07 -17.61 -0.74
CA SER A 182 10.66 -18.94 -1.04
C SER A 182 11.76 -19.27 -0.06
#